data_e435dab3a3562d7dd7bae50aeedd1d53
#
_entry.id   e435dab3a3562d7dd7bae50aeedd1d53
#
_cell.length_a   1.000
_cell.length_b   1.000
_cell.length_c   1.000
_cell.angle_alpha   90.00
_cell.angle_beta   90.00
_cell.angle_gamma   90.00
#
_symmetry.space_group_name_H-M   'P 1'
#
loop_
_entity.id
_entity.type
_entity.pdbx_description
1 polymer ?
#
loop_
_entity_poly.entity_id
_entity_poly.type
_entity_poly.pdbx_seq_one_letter_code
_entity_poly.pdbx_strand_id
1 'polypeptide(L)'
;MKKVLLCLIFAIGTLFAAQTRSSNESLNAPASLPENSANAWFNDALAMYQVSNFSEAARLFNLACESGHARACYDMGAMLASGKVAVDRTDAAAKFYERACKMGDKLGCYALAYAHQTGAGAVKDEARAYELYKNACELGLAKGCNEVGYMSERGTGVQTDVKAAVKFYEKACKMGLEIGCENAKILK
;
A
#
# COMPACT_ATOMS: atom_id res chain seq x y z
N MET A 1 64.19 -47.46 40.20
CA MET A 1 63.45 -47.03 41.43
C MET A 1 62.55 -45.89 41.06
N LYS A 2 61.25 -46.08 41.29
CA LYS A 2 60.24 -45.06 41.66
C LYS A 2 59.85 -44.06 40.57
N LYS A 3 58.67 -43.70 40.30
CA LYS A 3 57.31 -44.10 40.77
C LYS A 3 56.33 -43.64 39.68
N VAL A 4 55.37 -44.49 39.44
CA VAL A 4 54.15 -44.26 38.65
C VAL A 4 53.38 -43.11 39.29
N LEU A 5 52.95 -42.15 38.50
CA LEU A 5 51.83 -41.27 38.86
C LEU A 5 50.83 -41.24 37.73
N LEU A 6 49.74 -41.90 38.01
CA LEU A 6 48.55 -41.98 37.21
C LEU A 6 47.83 -40.62 37.28
N CYS A 7 47.66 -39.88 36.18
CA CYS A 7 46.71 -38.83 36.07
C CYS A 7 45.57 -39.28 35.18
N LEU A 8 44.44 -39.60 35.80
CA LEU A 8 43.15 -39.80 35.15
C LEU A 8 42.67 -38.44 34.62
N ILE A 9 42.65 -38.27 33.32
CA ILE A 9 41.96 -37.16 32.67
C ILE A 9 40.61 -37.70 32.24
N PHE A 10 39.57 -37.22 32.93
CA PHE A 10 38.18 -37.38 32.53
C PHE A 10 37.95 -36.64 31.21
N ALA A 11 37.86 -37.36 30.12
CA ALA A 11 37.38 -36.84 28.85
C ALA A 11 35.85 -36.72 28.93
N ILE A 12 35.34 -35.54 29.19
CA ILE A 12 33.93 -35.23 29.00
C ILE A 12 33.74 -35.02 27.51
N GLY A 13 33.28 -36.07 26.84
CA GLY A 13 32.83 -36.01 25.47
C GLY A 13 31.51 -35.27 25.37
N THR A 14 31.54 -34.03 24.98
CA THR A 14 30.33 -33.34 24.51
C THR A 14 30.00 -33.87 23.12
N LEU A 15 28.99 -34.73 23.04
CA LEU A 15 28.34 -35.07 21.78
C LEU A 15 27.73 -33.78 21.18
N PHE A 16 28.38 -33.23 20.18
CA PHE A 16 27.77 -32.32 19.27
C PHE A 16 26.84 -33.12 18.34
N ALA A 17 25.57 -33.22 18.70
CA ALA A 17 24.55 -33.71 17.80
C ALA A 17 24.40 -32.67 16.69
N ALA A 18 25.01 -32.92 15.53
CA ALA A 18 24.70 -32.20 14.31
C ALA A 18 23.25 -32.54 13.92
N GLN A 19 22.32 -31.69 14.29
CA GLN A 19 20.96 -31.70 13.76
C GLN A 19 21.05 -31.30 12.28
N THR A 20 21.08 -32.26 11.39
CA THR A 20 20.75 -32.07 9.98
C THR A 20 19.30 -31.59 9.91
N ARG A 21 19.10 -30.29 9.70
CA ARG A 21 17.81 -29.71 9.38
C ARG A 21 17.35 -30.29 8.05
N SER A 22 16.40 -31.19 8.12
CA SER A 22 15.66 -31.70 6.97
C SER A 22 14.98 -30.52 6.28
N SER A 23 15.36 -30.28 5.04
CA SER A 23 14.80 -29.28 4.14
C SER A 23 13.46 -29.75 3.56
N ASN A 24 12.45 -29.90 4.39
CA ASN A 24 11.06 -30.11 3.98
C ASN A 24 10.11 -29.49 5.02
N GLU A 25 10.30 -28.20 5.32
CA GLU A 25 9.22 -27.42 5.89
C GLU A 25 8.38 -26.89 4.74
N SER A 26 7.30 -27.60 4.48
CA SER A 26 6.20 -27.15 3.63
C SER A 26 5.82 -25.75 4.06
N LEU A 27 5.78 -24.82 3.10
CA LEU A 27 5.26 -23.45 3.25
C LEU A 27 3.75 -23.50 3.55
N ASN A 28 3.38 -23.98 4.71
CA ASN A 28 2.09 -23.71 5.29
C ASN A 28 2.14 -22.28 5.83
N ALA A 29 1.53 -21.34 5.10
CA ALA A 29 1.27 -20.01 5.63
C ALA A 29 0.56 -20.18 6.98
N PRO A 30 1.08 -19.61 8.09
CA PRO A 30 0.42 -19.73 9.37
C PRO A 30 -0.95 -19.08 9.29
N ALA A 31 -1.98 -19.86 9.60
CA ALA A 31 -3.33 -19.36 9.79
C ALA A 31 -3.28 -18.29 10.91
N SER A 32 -3.76 -17.08 10.60
CA SER A 32 -3.85 -15.92 11.50
C SER A 32 -2.50 -15.45 12.11
N LEU A 33 -1.79 -14.62 11.36
CA LEU A 33 -0.72 -13.80 11.93
C LEU A 33 -1.34 -12.80 12.93
N PRO A 34 -0.71 -12.54 14.10
CA PRO A 34 -1.24 -11.60 15.06
C PRO A 34 -1.38 -10.20 14.42
N GLU A 35 -2.49 -9.50 14.70
CA GLU A 35 -2.80 -8.15 14.15
C GLU A 35 -1.64 -7.15 14.28
N ASN A 36 -0.75 -7.37 15.23
CA ASN A 36 0.44 -6.55 15.46
C ASN A 36 1.54 -6.76 14.39
N SER A 37 1.51 -7.85 13.62
CA SER A 37 2.52 -8.12 12.60
C SER A 37 2.37 -7.26 11.36
N ALA A 38 1.14 -6.93 10.93
CA ALA A 38 0.89 -6.09 9.75
C ALA A 38 1.43 -4.66 9.95
N ASN A 39 1.22 -4.07 11.13
CA ASN A 39 1.75 -2.76 11.48
C ASN A 39 3.28 -2.78 11.65
N ALA A 40 3.85 -3.85 12.23
CA ALA A 40 5.29 -3.99 12.37
C ALA A 40 5.96 -4.07 10.99
N TRP A 41 5.48 -4.92 10.10
CA TRP A 41 5.99 -5.01 8.72
C TRP A 41 5.83 -3.71 7.95
N PHE A 42 4.73 -2.98 8.16
CA PHE A 42 4.55 -1.67 7.54
C PHE A 42 5.61 -0.67 8.01
N ASN A 43 5.90 -0.61 9.31
CA ASN A 43 6.91 0.28 9.86
C ASN A 43 8.33 -0.10 9.40
N ASP A 44 8.64 -1.39 9.38
CA ASP A 44 9.91 -1.90 8.86
C ASP A 44 10.06 -1.59 7.36
N ALA A 45 8.97 -1.72 6.60
CA ALA A 45 8.95 -1.36 5.18
C ALA A 45 9.26 0.13 4.96
N LEU A 46 8.68 1.02 5.78
CA LEU A 46 8.98 2.45 5.72
C LEU A 46 10.46 2.73 6.05
N ALA A 47 11.03 2.05 7.04
CA ALA A 47 12.45 2.17 7.38
C ALA A 47 13.34 1.73 6.20
N MET A 48 13.04 0.59 5.59
CA MET A 48 13.77 0.10 4.40
C MET A 48 13.64 1.06 3.21
N TYR A 49 12.44 1.63 3.00
CA TYR A 49 12.20 2.63 1.95
C TYR A 49 13.05 3.89 2.16
N GLN A 50 13.18 4.38 3.41
CA GLN A 50 13.98 5.56 3.75
C GLN A 50 15.47 5.36 3.45
N VAL A 51 16.00 4.17 3.65
CA VAL A 51 17.40 3.83 3.31
C VAL A 51 17.55 3.36 1.86
N SER A 52 16.54 3.57 1.02
CA SER A 52 16.52 3.19 -0.41
C SER A 52 16.69 1.70 -0.69
N ASN A 53 16.46 0.84 0.30
CA ASN A 53 16.39 -0.62 0.11
C ASN A 53 15.00 -1.00 -0.41
N PHE A 54 14.73 -0.65 -1.66
CA PHE A 54 13.40 -0.80 -2.26
C PHE A 54 12.95 -2.25 -2.42
N SER A 55 13.87 -3.18 -2.60
CA SER A 55 13.54 -4.60 -2.72
C SER A 55 12.97 -5.15 -1.41
N GLU A 56 13.62 -4.85 -0.28
CA GLU A 56 13.16 -5.30 1.04
C GLU A 56 11.91 -4.51 1.47
N ALA A 57 11.84 -3.20 1.19
CA ALA A 57 10.65 -2.40 1.43
C ALA A 57 9.42 -2.99 0.72
N ALA A 58 9.56 -3.36 -0.56
CA ALA A 58 8.47 -3.96 -1.33
C ALA A 58 8.02 -5.31 -0.75
N ARG A 59 8.98 -6.16 -0.34
CA ARG A 59 8.67 -7.44 0.30
C ARG A 59 7.85 -7.24 1.58
N LEU A 60 8.26 -6.30 2.42
CA LEU A 60 7.61 -6.00 3.69
C LEU A 60 6.25 -5.31 3.49
N PHE A 61 6.12 -4.35 2.55
CA PHE A 61 4.83 -3.78 2.19
C PHE A 61 3.85 -4.83 1.66
N ASN A 62 4.34 -5.80 0.86
CA ASN A 62 3.49 -6.87 0.38
C ASN A 62 2.98 -7.74 1.54
N LEU A 63 3.86 -8.16 2.47
CA LEU A 63 3.47 -8.92 3.66
C LEU A 63 2.45 -8.16 4.52
N ALA A 64 2.68 -6.86 4.76
CA ALA A 64 1.75 -6.02 5.50
C ALA A 64 0.39 -5.91 4.78
N CYS A 65 0.40 -5.73 3.45
CA CYS A 65 -0.80 -5.69 2.62
C CYS A 65 -1.57 -7.02 2.67
N GLU A 66 -0.90 -8.15 2.55
CA GLU A 66 -1.51 -9.47 2.66
C GLU A 66 -2.15 -9.71 4.02
N SER A 67 -1.58 -9.12 5.06
CA SER A 67 -2.09 -9.16 6.43
C SER A 67 -3.15 -8.10 6.75
N GLY A 68 -3.69 -7.41 5.74
CA GLY A 68 -4.81 -6.49 5.88
C GLY A 68 -4.45 -5.03 6.19
N HIS A 69 -3.18 -4.64 6.07
CA HIS A 69 -2.78 -3.24 6.23
C HIS A 69 -3.06 -2.44 4.95
N ALA A 70 -4.18 -1.71 4.91
CA ALA A 70 -4.67 -1.00 3.73
C ALA A 70 -3.63 -0.04 3.12
N ARG A 71 -2.94 0.74 3.96
CA ARG A 71 -1.92 1.68 3.52
C ARG A 71 -0.71 1.00 2.89
N ALA A 72 -0.30 -0.18 3.38
CA ALA A 72 0.79 -0.94 2.79
C ALA A 72 0.46 -1.39 1.36
N CYS A 73 -0.80 -1.73 1.09
CA CYS A 73 -1.24 -2.03 -0.27
C CYS A 73 -1.10 -0.82 -1.19
N TYR A 74 -1.51 0.39 -0.73
CA TYR A 74 -1.30 1.61 -1.51
C TYR A 74 0.19 1.88 -1.76
N ASP A 75 1.04 1.79 -0.74
CA ASP A 75 2.47 2.08 -0.86
C ASP A 75 3.18 1.06 -1.76
N MET A 76 2.79 -0.22 -1.72
CA MET A 76 3.28 -1.23 -2.66
C MET A 76 2.88 -0.90 -4.11
N GLY A 77 1.62 -0.51 -4.34
CA GLY A 77 1.15 -0.06 -5.65
C GLY A 77 1.93 1.17 -6.15
N ALA A 78 2.22 2.13 -5.28
CA ALA A 78 3.00 3.32 -5.59
C ALA A 78 4.46 2.99 -5.95
N MET A 79 5.07 2.02 -5.28
CA MET A 79 6.42 1.55 -5.62
C MET A 79 6.46 0.90 -7.01
N LEU A 80 5.45 0.10 -7.36
CA LEU A 80 5.33 -0.51 -8.69
C LEU A 80 5.12 0.57 -9.77
N ALA A 81 4.19 1.51 -9.53
CA ALA A 81 3.89 2.58 -10.48
C ALA A 81 5.07 3.54 -10.71
N SER A 82 5.93 3.73 -9.70
CA SER A 82 7.12 4.59 -9.80
C SER A 82 8.36 3.87 -10.35
N GLY A 83 8.27 2.58 -10.70
CA GLY A 83 9.42 1.80 -11.20
C GLY A 83 10.53 1.57 -10.17
N LYS A 84 10.27 1.79 -8.88
CA LYS A 84 11.25 1.53 -7.80
C LYS A 84 11.47 0.05 -7.54
N VAL A 85 10.57 -0.78 -7.99
CA VAL A 85 10.71 -2.24 -7.98
C VAL A 85 10.90 -2.70 -9.42
N ALA A 86 11.89 -3.53 -9.67
CA ALA A 86 12.37 -3.94 -11.01
C ALA A 86 11.38 -4.82 -11.82
N VAL A 87 10.09 -4.61 -11.63
CA VAL A 87 9.03 -5.28 -12.38
C VAL A 87 8.14 -4.19 -12.96
N ASP A 88 8.28 -3.92 -14.25
CA ASP A 88 7.36 -3.06 -15.00
C ASP A 88 5.97 -3.72 -15.03
N ARG A 89 5.15 -3.39 -14.03
CA ARG A 89 3.79 -3.89 -13.89
C ARG A 89 2.88 -2.78 -13.37
N THR A 90 2.62 -1.81 -14.22
CA THR A 90 1.58 -0.80 -13.96
C THR A 90 0.21 -1.44 -13.75
N ASP A 91 -0.10 -2.56 -14.42
CA ASP A 91 -1.29 -3.39 -14.20
C ASP A 91 -1.31 -4.02 -12.78
N ALA A 92 -0.14 -4.39 -12.24
CA ALA A 92 -0.04 -4.87 -10.87
C ALA A 92 -0.30 -3.74 -9.86
N ALA A 93 0.16 -2.51 -10.14
CA ALA A 93 -0.08 -1.35 -9.27
C ALA A 93 -1.58 -1.10 -9.07
N ALA A 94 -2.38 -1.15 -10.15
CA ALA A 94 -3.83 -0.96 -10.07
C ALA A 94 -4.51 -2.01 -9.17
N LYS A 95 -4.06 -3.26 -9.19
CA LYS A 95 -4.59 -4.31 -8.30
C LYS A 95 -4.30 -4.03 -6.81
N PHE A 96 -3.11 -3.50 -6.50
CA PHE A 96 -2.77 -3.09 -5.14
C PHE A 96 -3.59 -1.86 -4.71
N TYR A 97 -3.80 -0.88 -5.59
CA TYR A 97 -4.67 0.26 -5.31
C TYR A 97 -6.13 -0.18 -5.10
N GLU A 98 -6.63 -1.13 -5.90
CA GLU A 98 -7.97 -1.68 -5.71
C GLU A 98 -8.12 -2.34 -4.34
N ARG A 99 -7.13 -3.12 -3.93
CA ARG A 99 -7.12 -3.77 -2.62
C ARG A 99 -7.09 -2.73 -1.49
N ALA A 100 -6.22 -1.72 -1.60
CA ALA A 100 -6.15 -0.61 -0.64
C ALA A 100 -7.50 0.14 -0.54
N CYS A 101 -8.12 0.46 -1.67
CA CYS A 101 -9.41 1.13 -1.72
C CYS A 101 -10.53 0.29 -1.08
N LYS A 102 -10.59 -1.01 -1.37
CA LYS A 102 -11.56 -1.94 -0.75
C LYS A 102 -11.41 -2.02 0.77
N MET A 103 -10.20 -1.83 1.27
CA MET A 103 -9.90 -1.77 2.71
C MET A 103 -10.02 -0.35 3.31
N GLY A 104 -10.54 0.62 2.56
CA GLY A 104 -10.81 1.97 3.04
C GLY A 104 -9.61 2.93 3.03
N ASP A 105 -8.51 2.60 2.33
CA ASP A 105 -7.44 3.59 2.14
C ASP A 105 -7.83 4.62 1.08
N LYS A 106 -7.98 5.87 1.52
CA LYS A 106 -8.39 6.98 0.65
C LYS A 106 -7.42 7.29 -0.49
N LEU A 107 -6.12 7.02 -0.29
CA LEU A 107 -5.11 7.21 -1.32
C LEU A 107 -5.13 6.07 -2.32
N GLY A 108 -5.44 4.85 -1.89
CA GLY A 108 -5.69 3.71 -2.77
C GLY A 108 -6.87 3.96 -3.70
N CYS A 109 -7.99 4.50 -3.17
CA CYS A 109 -9.14 4.87 -4.00
C CYS A 109 -8.80 5.97 -5.01
N TYR A 110 -8.07 7.00 -4.57
CA TYR A 110 -7.65 8.09 -5.44
C TYR A 110 -6.70 7.61 -6.56
N ALA A 111 -5.70 6.79 -6.21
CA ALA A 111 -4.74 6.26 -7.18
C ALA A 111 -5.41 5.33 -8.20
N LEU A 112 -6.36 4.50 -7.75
CA LEU A 112 -7.14 3.66 -8.65
C LEU A 112 -8.04 4.50 -9.57
N ALA A 113 -8.65 5.57 -9.05
CA ALA A 113 -9.43 6.51 -9.86
C ALA A 113 -8.57 7.12 -10.97
N TYR A 114 -7.38 7.58 -10.62
CA TYR A 114 -6.43 8.13 -11.58
C TYR A 114 -6.01 7.10 -12.65
N ALA A 115 -5.78 5.85 -12.24
CA ALA A 115 -5.46 4.78 -13.17
C ALA A 115 -6.60 4.54 -14.19
N HIS A 116 -7.87 4.54 -13.77
CA HIS A 116 -9.02 4.43 -14.67
C HIS A 116 -9.22 5.69 -15.52
N GLN A 117 -8.97 6.88 -14.98
CA GLN A 117 -9.09 8.14 -15.72
C GLN A 117 -8.09 8.23 -16.88
N THR A 118 -6.85 7.81 -16.63
CA THR A 118 -5.75 7.93 -17.59
C THR A 118 -5.54 6.69 -18.44
N GLY A 119 -5.99 5.53 -18.00
CA GLY A 119 -5.66 4.23 -18.60
C GLY A 119 -4.28 3.69 -18.18
N ALA A 120 -3.63 4.31 -17.19
CA ALA A 120 -2.31 3.87 -16.70
C ALA A 120 -2.44 2.66 -15.76
N GLY A 121 -2.25 1.46 -16.29
CA GLY A 121 -2.32 0.21 -15.54
C GLY A 121 -3.74 -0.31 -15.27
N ALA A 122 -4.77 0.38 -15.74
CA ALA A 122 -6.17 -0.06 -15.74
C ALA A 122 -6.83 0.30 -17.06
N VAL A 123 -7.90 -0.40 -17.41
CA VAL A 123 -8.72 -0.01 -18.58
C VAL A 123 -9.30 1.37 -18.29
N LYS A 124 -9.17 2.30 -19.26
CA LYS A 124 -9.72 3.65 -19.13
C LYS A 124 -11.25 3.58 -18.96
N ASP A 125 -11.74 4.13 -17.86
CA ASP A 125 -13.15 4.19 -17.50
C ASP A 125 -13.40 5.42 -16.64
N GLU A 126 -13.89 6.49 -17.28
CA GLU A 126 -14.12 7.77 -16.62
C GLU A 126 -15.27 7.71 -15.61
N ALA A 127 -16.30 6.91 -15.88
CA ALA A 127 -17.40 6.73 -14.92
C ALA A 127 -16.92 6.00 -13.65
N ARG A 128 -16.09 4.99 -13.82
CA ARG A 128 -15.46 4.30 -12.70
C ARG A 128 -14.51 5.21 -11.92
N ALA A 129 -13.74 6.05 -12.62
CA ALA A 129 -12.87 7.04 -11.99
C ALA A 129 -13.66 8.02 -11.12
N TYR A 130 -14.80 8.54 -11.63
CA TYR A 130 -15.68 9.42 -10.87
C TYR A 130 -16.15 8.81 -9.55
N GLU A 131 -16.66 7.57 -9.57
CA GLU A 131 -17.11 6.88 -8.35
C GLU A 131 -15.96 6.63 -7.37
N LEU A 132 -14.78 6.31 -7.84
CA LEU A 132 -13.61 6.08 -7.00
C LEU A 132 -13.08 7.39 -6.38
N TYR A 133 -13.07 8.50 -7.11
CA TYR A 133 -12.75 9.82 -6.54
C TYR A 133 -13.78 10.25 -5.50
N LYS A 134 -15.05 9.95 -5.74
CA LYS A 134 -16.12 10.21 -4.78
C LYS A 134 -15.94 9.42 -3.51
N ASN A 135 -15.58 8.13 -3.62
CA ASN A 135 -15.23 7.31 -2.46
C ASN A 135 -14.03 7.89 -1.70
N ALA A 136 -12.95 8.27 -2.41
CA ALA A 136 -11.80 8.93 -1.78
C ALA A 136 -12.19 10.22 -1.04
N CYS A 137 -13.11 11.02 -1.62
CA CYS A 137 -13.67 12.22 -1.00
C CYS A 137 -14.48 11.91 0.27
N GLU A 138 -15.26 10.84 0.26
CA GLU A 138 -16.05 10.38 1.41
C GLU A 138 -15.15 9.86 2.53
N LEU A 139 -14.06 9.20 2.19
CA LEU A 139 -13.00 8.79 3.11
C LEU A 139 -12.12 9.94 3.63
N GLY A 140 -12.42 11.17 3.28
CA GLY A 140 -11.73 12.34 3.81
C GLY A 140 -10.47 12.73 3.03
N LEU A 141 -10.44 12.53 1.71
CA LEU A 141 -9.38 13.07 0.86
C LEU A 141 -9.89 14.31 0.10
N ALA A 142 -9.43 15.49 0.49
CA ALA A 142 -9.82 16.76 -0.13
C ALA A 142 -9.55 16.79 -1.64
N LYS A 143 -8.42 16.21 -2.09
CA LYS A 143 -8.10 16.07 -3.53
C LYS A 143 -9.18 15.28 -4.27
N GLY A 144 -9.68 14.18 -3.67
CA GLY A 144 -10.77 13.39 -4.26
C GLY A 144 -12.03 14.23 -4.46
N CYS A 145 -12.41 15.07 -3.46
CA CYS A 145 -13.55 15.98 -3.60
C CYS A 145 -13.33 16.99 -4.75
N ASN A 146 -12.12 17.53 -4.89
CA ASN A 146 -11.80 18.46 -5.97
C ASN A 146 -11.94 17.80 -7.35
N GLU A 147 -11.43 16.55 -7.51
CA GLU A 147 -11.57 15.81 -8.77
C GLU A 147 -13.03 15.52 -9.12
N VAL A 148 -13.86 15.14 -8.13
CA VAL A 148 -15.30 14.96 -8.35
C VAL A 148 -15.95 16.27 -8.81
N GLY A 149 -15.58 17.40 -8.20
CA GLY A 149 -16.03 18.72 -8.64
C GLY A 149 -15.66 19.00 -10.09
N TYR A 150 -14.39 18.76 -10.46
CA TYR A 150 -13.88 18.94 -11.82
C TYR A 150 -14.60 18.04 -12.84
N MET A 151 -14.81 16.78 -12.52
CA MET A 151 -15.51 15.83 -13.41
C MET A 151 -17.00 16.21 -13.56
N SER A 152 -17.65 16.66 -12.49
CA SER A 152 -19.05 17.14 -12.53
C SER A 152 -19.20 18.43 -13.33
N GLU A 153 -18.25 19.34 -13.26
CA GLU A 153 -18.23 20.58 -14.06
C GLU A 153 -18.14 20.28 -15.56
N ARG A 154 -17.29 19.33 -15.94
CA ARG A 154 -17.01 19.01 -17.33
C ARG A 154 -17.88 17.91 -17.95
N GLY A 155 -18.62 17.20 -17.11
CA GLY A 155 -19.38 16.04 -17.59
C GLY A 155 -18.49 14.84 -17.96
N THR A 156 -17.34 14.70 -17.30
CA THR A 156 -16.40 13.60 -17.57
C THR A 156 -16.80 12.40 -16.72
N GLY A 157 -17.24 11.32 -17.34
CA GLY A 157 -17.70 10.09 -16.66
C GLY A 157 -19.02 10.24 -15.90
N VAL A 158 -19.62 11.44 -15.92
CA VAL A 158 -20.90 11.77 -15.28
C VAL A 158 -21.59 12.87 -16.10
N GLN A 159 -22.88 13.03 -15.95
CA GLN A 159 -23.58 14.18 -16.55
C GLN A 159 -23.11 15.49 -15.92
N THR A 160 -22.95 16.54 -16.75
CA THR A 160 -22.57 17.88 -16.30
C THR A 160 -23.54 18.39 -15.25
N ASP A 161 -23.02 18.74 -14.08
CA ASP A 161 -23.78 19.38 -12.98
C ASP A 161 -22.89 20.40 -12.25
N VAL A 162 -23.00 21.66 -12.68
CA VAL A 162 -22.24 22.77 -12.10
C VAL A 162 -22.60 22.99 -10.61
N LYS A 163 -23.88 22.76 -10.22
CA LYS A 163 -24.28 22.92 -8.81
C LYS A 163 -23.63 21.84 -7.92
N ALA A 164 -23.55 20.60 -8.42
CA ALA A 164 -22.81 19.54 -7.73
C ALA A 164 -21.32 19.85 -7.68
N ALA A 165 -20.73 20.34 -8.79
CA ALA A 165 -19.31 20.73 -8.84
C ALA A 165 -18.98 21.75 -7.74
N VAL A 166 -19.75 22.84 -7.62
CA VAL A 166 -19.57 23.87 -6.57
C VAL A 166 -19.59 23.23 -5.17
N LYS A 167 -20.55 22.34 -4.88
CA LYS A 167 -20.63 21.66 -3.57
C LYS A 167 -19.39 20.83 -3.26
N PHE A 168 -18.85 20.10 -4.24
CA PHE A 168 -17.66 19.29 -4.05
C PHE A 168 -16.40 20.15 -3.90
N TYR A 169 -16.27 21.24 -4.65
CA TYR A 169 -15.19 22.19 -4.48
C TYR A 169 -15.25 22.88 -3.10
N GLU A 170 -16.43 23.28 -2.64
CA GLU A 170 -16.61 23.82 -1.28
C GLU A 170 -16.27 22.79 -0.20
N LYS A 171 -16.59 21.50 -0.43
CA LYS A 171 -16.19 20.42 0.48
C LYS A 171 -14.66 20.29 0.54
N ALA A 172 -13.99 20.31 -0.61
CA ALA A 172 -12.54 20.29 -0.69
C ALA A 172 -11.92 21.52 0.02
N CYS A 173 -12.49 22.70 -0.18
CA CYS A 173 -12.09 23.94 0.48
C CYS A 173 -12.20 23.83 2.02
N LYS A 174 -13.33 23.35 2.54
CA LYS A 174 -13.53 23.13 4.00
C LYS A 174 -12.54 22.13 4.59
N MET A 175 -12.03 21.23 3.78
CA MET A 175 -11.00 20.27 4.15
C MET A 175 -9.56 20.81 4.01
N GLY A 176 -9.41 22.11 3.73
CA GLY A 176 -8.12 22.81 3.66
C GLY A 176 -7.44 22.77 2.29
N LEU A 177 -8.15 22.38 1.23
CA LEU A 177 -7.58 22.39 -0.12
C LEU A 177 -7.88 23.76 -0.79
N GLU A 178 -6.86 24.61 -0.91
CA GLU A 178 -6.97 25.99 -1.43
C GLU A 178 -7.53 26.04 -2.86
N ILE A 179 -7.05 25.18 -3.76
CA ILE A 179 -7.56 25.09 -5.14
C ILE A 179 -9.09 24.80 -5.17
N GLY A 180 -9.62 24.06 -4.20
CA GLY A 180 -11.06 23.83 -4.07
C GLY A 180 -11.81 25.12 -3.73
N CYS A 181 -11.21 26.02 -2.91
CA CYS A 181 -11.81 27.32 -2.61
C CYS A 181 -11.84 28.24 -3.85
N GLU A 182 -10.77 28.22 -4.62
CA GLU A 182 -10.64 28.98 -5.87
C GLU A 182 -11.66 28.50 -6.90
N ASN A 183 -11.72 27.18 -7.16
CA ASN A 183 -12.66 26.60 -8.12
C ASN A 183 -14.12 26.89 -7.74
N ALA A 184 -14.46 26.80 -6.45
CA ALA A 184 -15.80 27.13 -5.97
C ALA A 184 -16.17 28.59 -6.18
N LYS A 185 -15.21 29.53 -6.11
CA LYS A 185 -15.43 30.96 -6.36
C LYS A 185 -15.63 31.27 -7.85
N ILE A 186 -14.91 30.59 -8.73
CA ILE A 186 -14.98 30.80 -10.18
C ILE A 186 -16.38 30.44 -10.72
N LEU A 187 -17.02 29.42 -10.14
CA LEU A 187 -18.28 28.86 -10.62
C LEU A 187 -19.54 29.50 -9.97
N LYS A 188 -19.37 30.43 -9.02
CA LYS A 188 -20.45 31.18 -8.37
C LYS A 188 -20.73 32.50 -9.08
#